data_94bad0e55e5c8082c2da9fabaf7d3b99
#
_entry.id   94bad0e55e5c8082c2da9fabaf7d3b99
#
_cell.length_a   1.000
_cell.length_b   1.000
_cell.length_c   1.000
_cell.angle_alpha   90.00
_cell.angle_beta   90.00
_cell.angle_gamma   90.00
#
_symmetry.space_group_name_H-M   'P 1'
#
loop_
_entity.id
_entity.type
_entity.pdbx_description
1 polymer ?
#
loop_
_entity_poly.entity_id
_entity_poly.type
_entity_poly.pdbx_seq_one_letter_code
_entity_poly.pdbx_strand_id
1 'polypeptide(L)'
;MRVAAIYDIHANLSALEAVLQEIRRAKVDRVVVGGDVLPGPLPRETIQFLLSLDIPAQFIHGNGDREVLAQMSGVETDWYRTAPEQWREPVRWTAQQLDTQHQRLLEGWPPTCHVEIPGLGDVHFCHATPRNDTEIFTRLTPDDRLLPIFEGLGVSVVVCGHTHMQFDRMVGTTRVVNAGSVGMPFGEPGADWLLLDPDVQLRHTPYGFARAADRIRRTTYPQAEDFAARNILHPPSEKETLAAFTRAELK
;
A
#
# COMPACT_ATOMS: atom_id res chain seq x y z
N MET A 1 -7.32 6.93 -21.02
CA MET A 1 -7.76 6.68 -19.62
C MET A 1 -6.51 6.75 -18.74
N ARG A 2 -6.50 7.68 -17.80
CA ARG A 2 -5.44 7.84 -16.81
C ARG A 2 -5.82 7.11 -15.54
N VAL A 3 -4.92 6.28 -15.04
CA VAL A 3 -5.14 5.55 -13.79
C VAL A 3 -4.08 5.94 -12.78
N ALA A 4 -4.48 6.29 -11.56
CA ALA A 4 -3.56 6.41 -10.43
C ALA A 4 -3.60 5.12 -9.61
N ALA A 5 -2.42 4.62 -9.20
CA ALA A 5 -2.31 3.51 -8.26
C ALA A 5 -1.67 4.01 -6.97
N ILE A 6 -2.39 3.82 -5.86
CA ILE A 6 -1.98 4.21 -4.51
C ILE A 6 -1.99 2.97 -3.61
N TYR A 7 -0.90 2.75 -2.90
CA TYR A 7 -0.65 1.56 -2.09
C TYR A 7 -0.18 1.95 -0.70
N ASP A 8 -0.35 1.05 0.26
CA ASP A 8 0.29 1.14 1.57
C ASP A 8 0.04 2.50 2.24
N ILE A 9 -1.25 2.85 2.36
CA ILE A 9 -1.70 4.15 2.91
C ILE A 9 -1.51 4.19 4.43
N HIS A 10 -1.69 3.04 5.10
CA HIS A 10 -1.50 2.88 6.55
C HIS A 10 -2.17 4.01 7.37
N ALA A 11 -3.39 4.35 7.00
CA ALA A 11 -4.19 5.39 7.64
C ALA A 11 -3.45 6.73 7.87
N ASN A 12 -2.44 7.04 7.04
CA ASN A 12 -1.80 8.34 6.96
C ASN A 12 -2.64 9.30 6.12
N LEU A 13 -3.70 9.81 6.72
CA LEU A 13 -4.65 10.66 6.03
C LEU A 13 -4.00 11.91 5.43
N SER A 14 -2.98 12.48 6.07
CA SER A 14 -2.33 13.70 5.56
C SER A 14 -1.54 13.46 4.27
N ALA A 15 -0.88 12.32 4.14
CA ALA A 15 -0.24 11.90 2.91
C ALA A 15 -1.27 11.62 1.80
N LEU A 16 -2.34 10.89 2.14
CA LEU A 16 -3.43 10.61 1.21
C LEU A 16 -4.10 11.87 0.69
N GLU A 17 -4.40 12.84 1.55
CA GLU A 17 -4.96 14.15 1.18
C GLU A 17 -4.07 14.86 0.14
N ALA A 18 -2.75 14.84 0.32
CA ALA A 18 -1.81 15.45 -0.61
C ALA A 18 -1.75 14.71 -1.96
N VAL A 19 -1.65 13.39 -1.94
CA VAL A 19 -1.65 12.57 -3.16
C VAL A 19 -2.92 12.77 -3.96
N LEU A 20 -4.10 12.82 -3.33
CA LEU A 20 -5.36 13.02 -4.03
C LEU A 20 -5.51 14.43 -4.63
N GLN A 21 -4.84 15.43 -4.07
CA GLN A 21 -4.75 16.73 -4.72
C GLN A 21 -3.94 16.66 -6.03
N GLU A 22 -2.81 15.94 -6.05
CA GLU A 22 -2.02 15.72 -7.28
C GLU A 22 -2.77 14.86 -8.30
N ILE A 23 -3.47 13.82 -7.87
CA ILE A 23 -4.33 12.97 -8.72
C ILE A 23 -5.40 13.81 -9.42
N ARG A 24 -6.07 14.73 -8.70
CA ARG A 24 -7.05 15.63 -9.30
C ARG A 24 -6.41 16.61 -10.30
N ARG A 25 -5.22 17.16 -9.99
CA ARG A 25 -4.46 18.01 -10.93
C ARG A 25 -4.05 17.26 -12.18
N ALA A 26 -3.69 15.99 -12.05
CA ALA A 26 -3.35 15.12 -13.16
C ALA A 26 -4.57 14.70 -14.02
N LYS A 27 -5.81 15.04 -13.59
CA LYS A 27 -7.07 14.66 -14.25
C LYS A 27 -7.16 13.16 -14.48
N VAL A 28 -6.96 12.41 -13.40
CA VAL A 28 -7.04 10.94 -13.40
C VAL A 28 -8.50 10.51 -13.55
N ASP A 29 -8.75 9.50 -14.38
CA ASP A 29 -10.08 8.96 -14.65
C ASP A 29 -10.49 7.88 -13.66
N ARG A 30 -9.51 7.18 -13.03
CA ARG A 30 -9.73 6.09 -12.08
C ARG A 30 -8.57 6.00 -11.08
N VAL A 31 -8.90 5.62 -9.85
CA VAL A 31 -7.91 5.28 -8.81
C VAL A 31 -7.97 3.79 -8.52
N VAL A 32 -6.81 3.14 -8.42
CA VAL A 32 -6.68 1.79 -7.84
C VAL A 32 -6.03 1.94 -6.47
N VAL A 33 -6.71 1.46 -5.43
CA VAL A 33 -6.22 1.38 -4.05
C VAL A 33 -5.71 -0.04 -3.82
N GLY A 34 -4.40 -0.19 -3.76
CA GLY A 34 -3.70 -1.46 -3.89
C GLY A 34 -3.43 -2.20 -2.59
N GLY A 35 -4.25 -1.97 -1.58
CA GLY A 35 -4.14 -2.64 -0.28
C GLY A 35 -3.32 -1.86 0.75
N ASP A 36 -3.32 -2.39 1.96
CA ASP A 36 -2.75 -1.79 3.16
C ASP A 36 -3.21 -0.33 3.36
N VAL A 37 -4.54 -0.14 3.24
CA VAL A 37 -5.19 1.08 3.73
C VAL A 37 -5.03 1.16 5.25
N LEU A 38 -5.01 0.01 5.91
CA LEU A 38 -4.89 -0.25 7.34
C LEU A 38 -3.70 -1.21 7.61
N PRO A 39 -3.22 -1.33 8.89
CA PRO A 39 -3.54 -0.53 10.07
C PRO A 39 -2.87 0.84 10.08
N GLY A 40 -3.30 1.74 10.97
CA GLY A 40 -2.62 3.03 11.16
C GLY A 40 -3.41 4.04 12.00
N PRO A 41 -2.92 5.29 12.13
CA PRO A 41 -3.34 6.22 13.17
C PRO A 41 -4.72 6.89 12.97
N LEU A 42 -5.24 6.98 11.75
CA LEU A 42 -6.51 7.64 11.42
C LEU A 42 -7.40 6.75 10.53
N PRO A 43 -7.77 5.53 10.99
CA PRO A 43 -8.38 4.52 10.12
C PRO A 43 -9.77 4.91 9.61
N ARG A 44 -10.65 5.43 10.48
CA ARG A 44 -12.01 5.84 10.09
C ARG A 44 -12.00 6.98 9.09
N GLU A 45 -11.23 8.01 9.39
CA GLU A 45 -11.11 9.21 8.57
C GLU A 45 -10.53 8.87 7.19
N THR A 46 -9.56 7.95 7.14
CA THR A 46 -8.95 7.49 5.89
C THR A 46 -9.93 6.73 5.03
N ILE A 47 -10.68 5.77 5.60
CA ILE A 47 -11.72 5.04 4.88
C ILE A 47 -12.80 6.00 4.39
N GLN A 48 -13.32 6.87 5.26
CA GLN A 48 -14.36 7.85 4.89
C GLN A 48 -13.88 8.77 3.76
N PHE A 49 -12.62 9.20 3.80
CA PHE A 49 -12.06 10.05 2.77
C PHE A 49 -11.96 9.31 1.42
N LEU A 50 -11.53 8.05 1.42
CA LEU A 50 -11.50 7.21 0.22
C LEU A 50 -12.90 6.96 -0.36
N LEU A 51 -13.90 6.73 0.48
CA LEU A 51 -15.28 6.53 0.05
C LEU A 51 -15.94 7.82 -0.47
N SER A 52 -15.44 8.99 -0.10
CA SER A 52 -15.93 10.29 -0.55
C SER A 52 -15.30 10.79 -1.85
N LEU A 53 -14.46 9.95 -2.50
CA LEU A 53 -13.81 10.34 -3.75
C LEU A 53 -14.82 10.60 -4.85
N ASP A 54 -14.63 11.71 -5.56
CA ASP A 54 -15.33 12.10 -6.77
C ASP A 54 -14.78 11.44 -8.05
N ILE A 55 -13.76 10.60 -7.91
CA ILE A 55 -13.12 9.79 -8.95
C ILE A 55 -13.45 8.32 -8.71
N PRO A 56 -13.89 7.54 -9.71
CA PRO A 56 -14.12 6.11 -9.56
C PRO A 56 -12.91 5.39 -8.97
N ALA A 57 -13.11 4.67 -7.86
CA ALA A 57 -12.06 3.95 -7.17
C ALA A 57 -12.33 2.44 -7.16
N GLN A 58 -11.28 1.67 -7.37
CA GLN A 58 -11.28 0.21 -7.27
C GLN A 58 -10.31 -0.20 -6.16
N PHE A 59 -10.75 -1.08 -5.27
CA PHE A 59 -9.99 -1.49 -4.09
C PHE A 59 -9.58 -2.94 -4.20
N ILE A 60 -8.40 -3.25 -3.72
CA ILE A 60 -7.98 -4.60 -3.34
C ILE A 60 -7.50 -4.56 -1.89
N HIS A 61 -7.53 -5.70 -1.19
CA HIS A 61 -6.99 -5.77 0.15
C HIS A 61 -5.49 -6.09 0.15
N GLY A 62 -4.75 -5.59 1.14
CA GLY A 62 -3.42 -6.04 1.51
C GLY A 62 -3.44 -6.94 2.75
N ASN A 63 -2.27 -7.39 3.17
CA ASN A 63 -2.12 -8.21 4.37
C ASN A 63 -2.52 -7.46 5.64
N GLY A 64 -2.24 -6.17 5.74
CA GLY A 64 -2.64 -5.35 6.88
C GLY A 64 -4.16 -5.22 7.00
N ASP A 65 -4.86 -4.97 5.89
CA ASP A 65 -6.32 -4.92 5.84
C ASP A 65 -6.93 -6.25 6.27
N ARG A 66 -6.38 -7.37 5.78
CA ARG A 66 -6.81 -8.73 6.13
C ARG A 66 -6.61 -9.05 7.61
N GLU A 67 -5.48 -8.67 8.20
CA GLU A 67 -5.22 -8.85 9.63
C GLU A 67 -6.17 -8.02 10.51
N VAL A 68 -6.46 -6.76 10.12
CA VAL A 68 -7.45 -5.91 10.80
C VAL A 68 -8.85 -6.54 10.72
N LEU A 69 -9.25 -7.02 9.53
CA LEU A 69 -10.53 -7.68 9.33
C LEU A 69 -10.67 -8.97 10.17
N ALA A 70 -9.60 -9.77 10.27
CA ALA A 70 -9.56 -10.95 11.11
C ALA A 70 -9.80 -10.61 12.59
N GLN A 71 -9.15 -9.56 13.10
CA GLN A 71 -9.36 -9.08 14.47
C GLN A 71 -10.79 -8.56 14.69
N MET A 72 -11.39 -7.85 13.74
CA MET A 72 -12.80 -7.41 13.81
C MET A 72 -13.75 -8.61 13.89
N SER A 73 -13.39 -9.72 13.25
CA SER A 73 -14.16 -10.97 13.24
C SER A 73 -13.84 -11.89 14.42
N GLY A 74 -12.96 -11.51 15.34
CA GLY A 74 -12.52 -12.33 16.47
C GLY A 74 -11.66 -13.55 16.08
N VAL A 75 -11.01 -13.48 14.91
CA VAL A 75 -10.15 -14.56 14.37
C VAL A 75 -8.69 -14.21 14.61
N GLU A 76 -7.95 -15.11 15.22
CA GLU A 76 -6.50 -15.03 15.33
C GLU A 76 -5.85 -15.82 14.19
N THR A 77 -5.21 -15.11 13.26
CA THR A 77 -4.43 -15.71 12.17
C THR A 77 -3.13 -16.33 12.67
N ASP A 78 -2.45 -17.12 11.86
CA ASP A 78 -1.12 -17.67 12.20
C ASP A 78 -0.10 -16.54 12.39
N TRP A 79 -0.18 -15.50 11.55
CA TRP A 79 0.66 -14.33 11.70
C TRP A 79 0.40 -13.64 13.06
N TYR A 80 -0.85 -13.40 13.42
CA TYR A 80 -1.21 -12.70 14.66
C TYR A 80 -0.76 -13.48 15.90
N ARG A 81 -0.83 -14.83 15.89
CA ARG A 81 -0.36 -15.66 17.00
C ARG A 81 1.15 -15.62 17.20
N THR A 82 1.92 -15.44 16.12
CA THR A 82 3.38 -15.52 16.14
C THR A 82 4.09 -14.18 16.10
N ALA A 83 3.42 -13.13 15.63
CA ALA A 83 4.00 -11.80 15.52
C ALA A 83 4.32 -11.17 16.90
N PRO A 84 5.40 -10.41 17.02
CA PRO A 84 5.69 -9.61 18.21
C PRO A 84 4.56 -8.64 18.57
N GLU A 85 4.38 -8.35 19.85
CA GLU A 85 3.30 -7.47 20.33
C GLU A 85 3.32 -6.09 19.67
N GLN A 86 4.47 -5.54 19.40
CA GLN A 86 4.63 -4.25 18.69
C GLN A 86 3.99 -4.23 17.29
N TRP A 87 3.76 -5.40 16.65
CA TRP A 87 3.07 -5.51 15.36
C TRP A 87 1.58 -5.83 15.55
N ARG A 88 1.21 -6.58 16.61
CA ARG A 88 -0.17 -6.95 16.91
C ARG A 88 -0.99 -5.81 17.46
N GLU A 89 -0.39 -4.98 18.33
CA GLU A 89 -1.08 -3.89 19.01
C GLU A 89 -1.68 -2.87 18.02
N PRO A 90 -0.96 -2.37 17.00
CA PRO A 90 -1.53 -1.51 15.96
C PRO A 90 -2.74 -2.12 15.24
N VAL A 91 -2.67 -3.40 14.88
CA VAL A 91 -3.76 -4.12 14.21
C VAL A 91 -4.99 -4.21 15.11
N ARG A 92 -4.81 -4.64 16.36
CA ARG A 92 -5.88 -4.75 17.36
C ARG A 92 -6.52 -3.38 17.65
N TRP A 93 -5.71 -2.35 17.86
CA TRP A 93 -6.20 -1.00 18.09
C TRP A 93 -7.00 -0.48 16.89
N THR A 94 -6.50 -0.66 15.67
CA THR A 94 -7.18 -0.26 14.45
C THR A 94 -8.54 -0.96 14.31
N ALA A 95 -8.60 -2.27 14.54
CA ALA A 95 -9.85 -3.04 14.51
C ALA A 95 -10.88 -2.50 15.50
N GLN A 96 -10.47 -2.05 16.69
CA GLN A 96 -11.36 -1.45 17.71
C GLN A 96 -11.88 -0.08 17.30
N GLN A 97 -11.25 0.63 16.37
CA GLN A 97 -11.73 1.92 15.86
C GLN A 97 -12.84 1.75 14.81
N LEU A 98 -13.00 0.58 14.23
CA LEU A 98 -13.90 0.31 13.13
C LEU A 98 -15.21 -0.33 13.61
N ASP A 99 -16.24 -0.23 12.80
CA ASP A 99 -17.56 -0.80 13.05
C ASP A 99 -17.97 -1.82 11.99
N THR A 100 -19.16 -2.41 12.13
CA THR A 100 -19.67 -3.43 11.21
C THR A 100 -19.89 -2.96 9.78
N GLN A 101 -20.04 -1.65 9.55
CA GLN A 101 -20.11 -1.13 8.17
C GLN A 101 -18.73 -1.16 7.50
N HIS A 102 -17.70 -0.77 8.25
CA HIS A 102 -16.30 -0.88 7.79
C HIS A 102 -15.89 -2.33 7.58
N GLN A 103 -16.31 -3.25 8.47
CA GLN A 103 -16.06 -4.68 8.31
C GLN A 103 -16.61 -5.20 6.97
N ARG A 104 -17.89 -4.95 6.67
CA ARG A 104 -18.52 -5.36 5.41
C ARG A 104 -17.84 -4.76 4.17
N LEU A 105 -17.33 -3.54 4.29
CA LEU A 105 -16.58 -2.90 3.23
C LEU A 105 -15.27 -3.66 2.95
N LEU A 106 -14.49 -3.94 3.98
CA LEU A 106 -13.22 -4.67 3.87
C LEU A 106 -13.41 -6.09 3.36
N GLU A 107 -14.48 -6.79 3.80
CA GLU A 107 -14.88 -8.11 3.29
C GLU A 107 -15.16 -8.12 1.78
N GLY A 108 -15.59 -6.98 1.23
CA GLY A 108 -15.88 -6.82 -0.19
C GLY A 108 -14.66 -6.56 -1.08
N TRP A 109 -13.48 -6.31 -0.52
CA TRP A 109 -12.28 -6.05 -1.32
C TRP A 109 -11.66 -7.36 -1.81
N PRO A 110 -11.48 -7.54 -3.13
CA PRO A 110 -10.81 -8.72 -3.67
C PRO A 110 -9.29 -8.67 -3.43
N PRO A 111 -8.57 -9.80 -3.56
CA PRO A 111 -7.11 -9.84 -3.44
C PRO A 111 -6.37 -9.18 -4.61
N THR A 112 -6.98 -9.16 -5.78
CA THR A 112 -6.39 -8.60 -7.02
C THR A 112 -7.47 -7.97 -7.89
N CYS A 113 -7.06 -7.12 -8.82
CA CYS A 113 -7.95 -6.64 -9.87
C CYS A 113 -7.20 -6.40 -11.19
N HIS A 114 -7.94 -6.20 -12.27
CA HIS A 114 -7.44 -5.92 -13.59
C HIS A 114 -8.04 -4.62 -14.13
N VAL A 115 -7.23 -3.86 -14.84
CA VAL A 115 -7.68 -2.66 -15.55
C VAL A 115 -7.02 -2.60 -16.93
N GLU A 116 -7.83 -2.50 -17.98
CA GLU A 116 -7.33 -2.25 -19.33
C GLU A 116 -6.92 -0.78 -19.45
N ILE A 117 -5.64 -0.52 -19.73
CA ILE A 117 -5.07 0.84 -19.81
C ILE A 117 -4.49 1.04 -21.22
N PRO A 118 -4.96 2.04 -22.00
CA PRO A 118 -4.43 2.32 -23.31
C PRO A 118 -2.91 2.56 -23.28
N GLY A 119 -2.16 1.80 -24.07
CA GLY A 119 -0.70 1.84 -24.11
C GLY A 119 0.00 0.80 -23.22
N LEU A 120 -0.66 0.32 -22.17
CA LEU A 120 -0.14 -0.71 -21.27
C LEU A 120 -0.86 -2.07 -21.43
N GLY A 121 -2.07 -2.09 -22.01
CA GLY A 121 -2.92 -3.28 -22.11
C GLY A 121 -3.59 -3.63 -20.78
N ASP A 122 -3.85 -4.92 -20.58
CA ASP A 122 -4.40 -5.42 -19.32
C ASP A 122 -3.33 -5.38 -18.22
N VAL A 123 -3.57 -4.53 -17.22
CA VAL A 123 -2.69 -4.33 -16.07
C VAL A 123 -3.27 -5.07 -14.88
N HIS A 124 -2.48 -6.00 -14.31
CA HIS A 124 -2.83 -6.74 -13.10
C HIS A 124 -2.35 -5.99 -11.85
N PHE A 125 -3.26 -5.77 -10.91
CA PHE A 125 -2.97 -5.14 -9.61
C PHE A 125 -3.08 -6.19 -8.50
N CYS A 126 -2.05 -6.35 -7.70
CA CYS A 126 -2.00 -7.20 -6.51
C CYS A 126 -1.30 -6.44 -5.37
N HIS A 127 -1.47 -6.87 -4.11
CA HIS A 127 -0.78 -6.17 -3.02
C HIS A 127 0.72 -6.45 -3.00
N ALA A 128 1.14 -7.71 -2.88
CA ALA A 128 2.56 -8.12 -2.92
C ALA A 128 2.87 -8.87 -4.21
N THR A 129 2.43 -10.12 -4.36
CA THR A 129 2.56 -10.89 -5.59
C THR A 129 1.18 -11.33 -6.10
N PRO A 130 1.05 -11.75 -7.37
CA PRO A 130 -0.24 -12.24 -7.89
C PRO A 130 -0.82 -13.44 -7.13
N ARG A 131 0.01 -14.17 -6.39
CA ARG A 131 -0.37 -15.39 -5.66
C ARG A 131 -0.48 -15.21 -4.15
N ASN A 132 0.09 -14.14 -3.59
CA ASN A 132 0.23 -13.97 -2.15
C ASN A 132 0.35 -12.49 -1.77
N ASP A 133 -0.33 -12.06 -0.70
CA ASP A 133 -0.34 -10.68 -0.20
C ASP A 133 0.76 -10.37 0.82
N THR A 134 1.64 -11.33 1.13
CA THR A 134 2.70 -11.22 2.14
C THR A 134 4.11 -11.51 1.62
N GLU A 135 4.26 -11.98 0.39
CA GLU A 135 5.57 -12.29 -0.19
C GLU A 135 6.41 -11.02 -0.37
N ILE A 136 7.60 -11.03 0.21
CA ILE A 136 8.54 -9.93 0.11
C ILE A 136 9.48 -10.17 -1.07
N PHE A 137 9.50 -9.23 -2.00
CA PHE A 137 10.54 -9.13 -3.03
C PHE A 137 10.87 -7.66 -3.30
N THR A 138 12.05 -7.40 -3.82
CA THR A 138 12.57 -6.04 -4.03
C THR A 138 13.18 -5.90 -5.43
N ARG A 139 13.63 -4.69 -5.75
CA ARG A 139 14.39 -4.46 -6.99
C ARG A 139 15.70 -5.27 -7.08
N LEU A 140 16.17 -5.84 -5.96
CA LEU A 140 17.40 -6.64 -5.89
C LEU A 140 17.14 -8.15 -5.97
N THR A 141 15.89 -8.59 -5.83
CA THR A 141 15.54 -10.02 -5.90
C THR A 141 15.88 -10.58 -7.29
N PRO A 142 16.65 -11.67 -7.38
CA PRO A 142 17.06 -12.25 -8.64
C PRO A 142 15.89 -12.71 -9.52
N ASP A 143 16.03 -12.58 -10.85
CA ASP A 143 14.97 -12.91 -11.80
C ASP A 143 14.57 -14.38 -11.76
N ASP A 144 15.49 -15.30 -11.54
CA ASP A 144 15.25 -16.74 -11.46
C ASP A 144 14.29 -17.11 -10.31
N ARG A 145 14.26 -16.29 -9.26
CA ARG A 145 13.30 -16.42 -8.14
C ARG A 145 11.94 -15.81 -8.43
N LEU A 146 11.89 -14.82 -9.30
CA LEU A 146 10.67 -14.08 -9.64
C LEU A 146 9.94 -14.67 -10.85
N LEU A 147 10.66 -15.24 -11.81
CA LEU A 147 10.07 -15.85 -13.00
C LEU A 147 8.90 -16.82 -12.70
N PRO A 148 9.01 -17.76 -11.73
CA PRO A 148 7.91 -18.66 -11.41
C PRO A 148 6.65 -17.98 -10.86
N ILE A 149 6.76 -16.72 -10.46
CA ILE A 149 5.66 -15.93 -9.88
C ILE A 149 4.95 -15.12 -10.96
N PHE A 150 5.72 -14.55 -11.90
CA PHE A 150 5.21 -13.58 -12.87
C PHE A 150 5.09 -14.14 -14.29
N GLU A 151 5.71 -15.28 -14.57
CA GLU A 151 5.60 -15.94 -15.88
C GLU A 151 4.21 -16.61 -16.07
N GLY A 152 3.67 -16.50 -17.27
CA GLY A 152 2.41 -17.17 -17.62
C GLY A 152 1.13 -16.49 -17.11
N LEU A 153 1.20 -15.29 -16.53
CA LEU A 153 0.04 -14.53 -16.09
C LEU A 153 -0.84 -14.01 -17.22
N GLY A 154 -0.32 -13.97 -18.45
CA GLY A 154 -1.04 -13.47 -19.61
C GLY A 154 -1.20 -11.95 -19.67
N VAL A 155 -0.51 -11.21 -18.78
CA VAL A 155 -0.50 -9.74 -18.72
C VAL A 155 0.89 -9.19 -18.97
N SER A 156 0.97 -7.98 -19.53
CA SER A 156 2.24 -7.31 -19.79
C SER A 156 2.77 -6.53 -18.60
N VAL A 157 1.89 -6.10 -17.71
CA VAL A 157 2.23 -5.25 -16.56
C VAL A 157 1.57 -5.79 -15.30
N VAL A 158 2.36 -5.88 -14.22
CA VAL A 158 1.89 -6.12 -12.84
C VAL A 158 2.27 -4.93 -11.99
N VAL A 159 1.32 -4.39 -11.25
CA VAL A 159 1.52 -3.32 -10.27
C VAL A 159 1.32 -3.88 -8.87
N CYS A 160 2.26 -3.60 -7.97
CA CYS A 160 2.24 -4.05 -6.58
C CYS A 160 2.70 -2.95 -5.61
N GLY A 161 2.71 -3.24 -4.30
CA GLY A 161 3.19 -2.42 -3.20
C GLY A 161 3.96 -3.23 -2.16
N HIS A 162 3.46 -3.26 -0.91
CA HIS A 162 3.89 -4.09 0.22
C HIS A 162 5.30 -3.79 0.77
N THR A 163 6.29 -3.61 -0.09
CA THR A 163 7.67 -3.32 0.34
C THR A 163 7.99 -1.83 0.43
N HIS A 164 7.02 -0.95 0.16
CA HIS A 164 7.09 0.51 0.33
C HIS A 164 8.23 1.21 -0.42
N MET A 165 8.84 0.57 -1.41
CA MET A 165 9.92 1.13 -2.22
C MET A 165 9.58 1.05 -3.70
N GLN A 166 9.57 2.19 -4.35
CA GLN A 166 9.30 2.25 -5.79
C GLN A 166 10.39 1.54 -6.58
N PHE A 167 9.95 0.77 -7.54
CA PHE A 167 10.80 0.25 -8.62
C PHE A 167 9.98 -0.08 -9.86
N ASP A 168 10.65 -0.19 -10.98
CA ASP A 168 10.11 -0.55 -12.29
C ASP A 168 11.15 -1.42 -12.99
N ARG A 169 10.83 -2.68 -13.25
CA ARG A 169 11.75 -3.65 -13.85
C ARG A 169 11.03 -4.68 -14.70
N MET A 170 11.76 -5.29 -15.62
CA MET A 170 11.30 -6.50 -16.31
C MET A 170 11.62 -7.75 -15.49
N VAL A 171 10.68 -8.68 -15.46
CA VAL A 171 10.87 -10.06 -14.98
C VAL A 171 10.40 -10.97 -16.11
N GLY A 172 11.32 -11.54 -16.86
CA GLY A 172 11.00 -12.20 -18.12
C GLY A 172 10.34 -11.24 -19.11
N THR A 173 9.12 -11.53 -19.53
CA THR A 173 8.32 -10.68 -20.44
C THR A 173 7.35 -9.76 -19.72
N THR A 174 7.23 -9.85 -18.39
CA THR A 174 6.30 -9.06 -17.57
C THR A 174 7.02 -7.87 -16.96
N ARG A 175 6.49 -6.67 -17.15
CA ARG A 175 6.93 -5.47 -16.43
C ARG A 175 6.33 -5.47 -15.03
N VAL A 176 7.16 -5.47 -14.00
CA VAL A 176 6.74 -5.48 -12.60
C VAL A 176 7.09 -4.13 -11.97
N VAL A 177 6.07 -3.45 -11.47
CA VAL A 177 6.18 -2.09 -10.94
C VAL A 177 5.69 -2.06 -9.50
N ASN A 178 6.53 -1.61 -8.59
CA ASN A 178 6.12 -1.33 -7.21
C ASN A 178 5.77 0.15 -7.07
N ALA A 179 4.57 0.43 -6.56
CA ALA A 179 4.06 1.79 -6.41
C ALA A 179 4.73 2.58 -5.26
N GLY A 180 5.51 1.92 -4.42
CA GLY A 180 5.95 2.51 -3.17
C GLY A 180 4.83 2.57 -2.14
N SER A 181 4.90 3.49 -1.21
CA SER A 181 3.89 3.68 -0.17
C SER A 181 3.44 5.13 -0.07
N VAL A 182 2.13 5.33 0.01
CA VAL A 182 1.56 6.65 0.31
C VAL A 182 1.84 7.04 1.76
N GLY A 183 1.70 6.09 2.68
CA GLY A 183 1.71 6.38 4.13
C GLY A 183 3.05 6.23 4.82
N MET A 184 3.89 5.32 4.33
CA MET A 184 5.12 4.88 4.98
C MET A 184 6.25 4.59 3.98
N PRO A 185 6.62 5.53 3.08
CA PRO A 185 7.71 5.30 2.13
C PRO A 185 9.04 5.16 2.86
N PHE A 186 9.98 4.46 2.24
CA PHE A 186 11.37 4.39 2.70
C PHE A 186 12.25 5.36 1.89
N GLY A 187 13.29 5.88 2.53
CA GLY A 187 14.22 6.83 1.93
C GLY A 187 13.82 8.27 2.16
N GLU A 188 13.23 8.93 1.19
CA GLU A 188 12.84 10.35 1.34
C GLU A 188 11.44 10.49 1.96
N PRO A 189 11.22 11.47 2.86
CA PRO A 189 9.89 11.78 3.37
C PRO A 189 8.97 12.24 2.24
N GLY A 190 7.75 11.69 2.19
CA GLY A 190 6.77 12.02 1.15
C GLY A 190 5.68 10.98 1.04
N ALA A 191 5.09 10.88 -0.13
CA ALA A 191 4.09 9.89 -0.47
C ALA A 191 4.31 9.40 -1.89
N ASP A 192 4.55 8.11 -2.04
CA ASP A 192 4.80 7.47 -3.32
C ASP A 192 3.50 6.95 -3.95
N TRP A 193 3.37 7.09 -5.25
CA TRP A 193 2.25 6.58 -6.02
C TRP A 193 2.60 6.46 -7.51
N LEU A 194 1.73 5.86 -8.32
CA LEU A 194 1.92 5.73 -9.76
C LEU A 194 0.87 6.51 -10.53
N LEU A 195 1.29 7.09 -11.66
CA LEU A 195 0.40 7.52 -12.72
C LEU A 195 0.66 6.64 -13.96
N LEU A 196 -0.40 6.01 -14.45
CA LEU A 196 -0.40 5.11 -15.62
C LEU A 196 -1.14 5.81 -16.77
N ASP A 197 -0.37 6.40 -17.74
CA ASP A 197 -0.92 7.14 -18.89
C ASP A 197 0.19 7.66 -19.82
N PRO A 198 0.37 7.19 -21.03
CA PRO A 198 0.17 5.81 -21.54
C PRO A 198 1.28 4.87 -21.07
N ASP A 199 2.21 5.38 -20.30
CA ASP A 199 3.32 4.66 -19.69
C ASP A 199 3.27 4.78 -18.16
N VAL A 200 4.12 4.05 -17.48
CA VAL A 200 4.27 4.08 -16.01
C VAL A 200 5.10 5.28 -15.60
N GLN A 201 4.59 6.06 -14.65
CA GLN A 201 5.30 7.19 -14.05
C GLN A 201 5.33 6.99 -12.52
N LEU A 202 6.52 6.83 -11.97
CA LEU A 202 6.77 6.86 -10.54
C LEU A 202 6.61 8.31 -10.06
N ARG A 203 5.76 8.52 -9.06
CA ARG A 203 5.43 9.84 -8.51
C ARG A 203 5.77 9.88 -7.03
N HIS A 204 6.26 11.02 -6.58
CA HIS A 204 6.55 11.32 -5.20
C HIS A 204 5.96 12.68 -4.84
N THR A 205 5.14 12.74 -3.80
CA THR A 205 4.41 13.96 -3.39
C THR A 205 4.86 14.40 -2.01
N PRO A 206 5.54 15.55 -1.87
CA PRO A 206 5.81 16.14 -0.58
C PRO A 206 4.54 16.72 0.04
N TYR A 207 4.46 16.72 1.38
CA TYR A 207 3.35 17.32 2.12
C TYR A 207 3.85 18.00 3.40
N GLY A 208 2.98 18.55 4.20
CA GLY A 208 3.35 19.26 5.43
C GLY A 208 3.73 18.31 6.57
N PHE A 209 4.94 17.76 6.57
CA PHE A 209 5.41 16.69 7.47
C PHE A 209 5.24 17.04 8.95
N ALA A 210 5.64 18.24 9.38
CA ALA A 210 5.51 18.64 10.78
C ALA A 210 4.03 18.66 11.22
N ARG A 211 3.14 19.20 10.39
CA ARG A 211 1.69 19.22 10.67
C ARG A 211 1.09 17.81 10.69
N ALA A 212 1.53 16.95 9.78
CA ALA A 212 1.10 15.56 9.73
C ALA A 212 1.55 14.78 10.97
N ALA A 213 2.81 14.93 11.37
CA ALA A 213 3.36 14.34 12.59
C ALA A 213 2.57 14.79 13.84
N ASP A 214 2.30 16.10 13.97
CA ASP A 214 1.50 16.64 15.08
C ASP A 214 0.06 16.12 15.08
N ARG A 215 -0.56 15.94 13.89
CA ARG A 215 -1.90 15.34 13.78
C ARG A 215 -1.91 13.91 14.29
N ILE A 216 -0.92 13.10 13.93
CA ILE A 216 -0.78 11.71 14.36
C ILE A 216 -0.51 11.63 15.87
N ARG A 217 0.38 12.44 16.43
CA ARG A 217 0.68 12.50 17.86
C ARG A 217 -0.54 12.80 18.74
N ARG A 218 -1.55 13.46 18.17
CA ARG A 218 -2.80 13.77 18.89
C ARG A 218 -3.81 12.64 18.88
N THR A 219 -3.56 11.57 18.13
CA THR A 219 -4.41 10.37 18.15
C THR A 219 -4.11 9.51 19.38
N THR A 220 -5.00 8.55 19.64
CA THR A 220 -4.76 7.51 20.66
C THR A 220 -4.10 6.27 20.08
N TYR A 221 -3.53 6.36 18.86
CA TYR A 221 -2.81 5.28 18.23
C TYR A 221 -1.60 4.87 19.09
N PRO A 222 -1.43 3.59 19.43
CA PRO A 222 -0.45 3.18 20.45
C PRO A 222 0.99 3.51 20.10
N GLN A 223 1.31 3.63 18.84
CA GLN A 223 2.65 3.97 18.34
C GLN A 223 2.67 5.33 17.61
N ALA A 224 1.83 6.27 18.05
CA ALA A 224 1.70 7.58 17.39
C ALA A 224 3.04 8.35 17.29
N GLU A 225 3.85 8.33 18.35
CA GLU A 225 5.16 9.01 18.34
C GLU A 225 6.15 8.32 17.40
N ASP A 226 6.23 6.98 17.43
CA ASP A 226 7.14 6.22 16.57
C ASP A 226 6.72 6.34 15.10
N PHE A 227 5.42 6.29 14.81
CA PHE A 227 4.88 6.51 13.46
C PHE A 227 5.22 7.91 12.95
N ALA A 228 5.00 8.94 13.76
CA ALA A 228 5.32 10.33 13.40
C ALA A 228 6.83 10.52 13.16
N ALA A 229 7.66 9.95 14.02
CA ALA A 229 9.12 10.11 13.92
C ALA A 229 9.70 9.33 12.73
N ARG A 230 9.31 8.06 12.54
CA ARG A 230 9.97 7.14 11.62
C ARG A 230 9.28 6.97 10.26
N ASN A 231 8.00 7.32 10.15
CA ASN A 231 7.30 7.20 8.87
C ASN A 231 6.99 8.55 8.22
N ILE A 232 7.01 9.64 9.03
CA ILE A 232 6.70 10.98 8.52
C ILE A 232 7.93 11.86 8.45
N LEU A 233 8.68 11.98 9.57
CA LEU A 233 9.77 12.93 9.67
C LEU A 233 11.11 12.37 9.20
N HIS A 234 11.42 11.12 9.53
CA HIS A 234 12.71 10.50 9.29
C HIS A 234 12.52 9.02 8.88
N PRO A 235 12.00 8.74 7.68
CA PRO A 235 11.85 7.36 7.22
C PRO A 235 13.17 6.59 7.26
N PRO A 236 13.14 5.27 7.53
CA PRO A 236 14.32 4.42 7.40
C PRO A 236 14.91 4.52 5.99
N SER A 237 16.24 4.46 5.87
CA SER A 237 16.87 4.53 4.58
C SER A 237 16.54 3.29 3.73
N GLU A 238 16.40 3.46 2.42
CA GLU A 238 16.21 2.33 1.49
C GLU A 238 17.29 1.26 1.63
N LYS A 239 18.54 1.66 1.88
CA LYS A 239 19.67 0.72 2.01
C LYS A 239 19.49 -0.21 3.20
N GLU A 240 19.10 0.32 4.36
CA GLU A 240 18.86 -0.47 5.57
C GLU A 240 17.67 -1.40 5.39
N THR A 241 16.60 -0.89 4.78
CA THR A 241 15.37 -1.65 4.54
C THR A 241 15.58 -2.75 3.51
N LEU A 242 16.28 -2.49 2.40
CA LEU A 242 16.66 -3.51 1.42
C LEU A 242 17.46 -4.65 2.07
N ALA A 243 18.44 -4.32 2.93
CA ALA A 243 19.22 -5.33 3.65
C ALA A 243 18.36 -6.18 4.62
N ALA A 244 17.30 -5.61 5.20
CA ALA A 244 16.35 -6.34 6.03
C ALA A 244 15.45 -7.25 5.18
N PHE A 245 14.88 -6.74 4.08
CA PHE A 245 13.99 -7.49 3.20
C PHE A 245 14.70 -8.62 2.46
N THR A 246 15.96 -8.46 2.03
CA THR A 246 16.75 -9.55 1.41
C THR A 246 16.83 -10.78 2.31
N ARG A 247 16.80 -10.61 3.65
CA ARG A 247 16.78 -11.74 4.60
C ARG A 247 15.40 -12.40 4.73
N ALA A 248 14.34 -11.69 4.36
CA ALA A 248 12.95 -12.12 4.49
C ALA A 248 12.30 -12.53 3.15
N GLU A 249 13.04 -12.41 2.03
CA GLU A 249 12.52 -12.61 0.68
C GLU A 249 11.80 -13.94 0.46
N LEU A 250 10.61 -13.86 -0.16
CA LEU A 250 9.82 -15.00 -0.66
C LEU A 250 9.61 -16.11 0.38
N LYS A 251 9.36 -15.70 1.64
CA LYS A 251 9.02 -16.60 2.74
C LYS A 251 7.54 -16.66 2.97
#